data_a6fca7fe6c205e6525a05b3ed4bec528
#
_entry.id   a6fca7fe6c205e6525a05b3ed4bec528
#
_cell.length_a   1.000
_cell.length_b   1.000
_cell.length_c   1.000
_cell.angle_alpha   90.00
_cell.angle_beta   90.00
_cell.angle_gamma   90.00
#
_symmetry.space_group_name_H-M   'P 1'
#
loop_
_entity.id
_entity.type
_entity.pdbx_description
1 polymer ?
#
loop_
_entity_poly.entity_id
_entity_poly.type
_entity_poly.pdbx_seq_one_letter_code
_entity_poly.pdbx_strand_id
1 'polypeptide(L)'
;MKKAIKNFILLCTLLFSSVTMCAQSNWTAYSRTNATRDLNNTYIELMPTSSNSNYSADLYNNMWDNTWCHPYKNLEVPKNYEINLTNFHMPIKHNVVTSNFGYRPRFGRNHYGVDIKGYIGDTIYATWDGKARVVKNDPSGYGLVVILRHNNGLETIYGHMSKQLVKVNQTVKAGEPIGLCGNTGRSCGSHLHFETRLCGLAIDPRKIFDFEHMDIQSDNYIHK
;
A
#
# COMPACT_ATOMS: atom_id res chain seq x y z
N MET A 1 -47.28 -29.71 17.49
CA MET A 1 -45.98 -29.07 17.61
C MET A 1 -44.79 -29.83 17.00
N LYS A 2 -44.68 -31.16 17.12
CA LYS A 2 -43.56 -31.96 16.58
C LYS A 2 -43.45 -32.05 15.05
N LYS A 3 -44.54 -31.88 14.29
CA LYS A 3 -44.54 -31.91 12.80
C LYS A 3 -44.06 -30.62 12.15
N ALA A 4 -44.25 -29.45 12.75
CA ALA A 4 -43.83 -28.15 12.21
C ALA A 4 -42.28 -27.95 12.30
N ILE A 5 -41.66 -28.50 13.32
CA ILE A 5 -40.22 -28.40 13.52
C ILE A 5 -39.44 -29.23 12.50
N LYS A 6 -39.98 -30.40 12.10
CA LYS A 6 -39.34 -31.27 11.11
C LYS A 6 -39.29 -30.65 9.70
N ASN A 7 -40.33 -29.93 9.31
CA ASN A 7 -40.36 -29.24 8.00
C ASN A 7 -39.48 -27.99 7.95
N PHE A 8 -39.26 -27.34 9.07
CA PHE A 8 -38.35 -26.17 9.13
C PHE A 8 -36.89 -26.56 8.98
N ILE A 9 -36.50 -27.68 9.60
CA ILE A 9 -35.09 -28.17 9.50
C ILE A 9 -34.82 -28.68 8.08
N LEU A 10 -35.79 -29.30 7.39
CA LEU A 10 -35.61 -29.78 6.01
C LEU A 10 -35.52 -28.61 5.01
N LEU A 11 -36.20 -27.49 5.25
CA LEU A 11 -36.16 -26.31 4.37
C LEU A 11 -34.80 -25.55 4.51
N CYS A 12 -34.24 -25.50 5.72
CA CYS A 12 -32.93 -24.87 5.93
C CYS A 12 -31.77 -25.67 5.32
N THR A 13 -31.85 -27.00 5.28
CA THR A 13 -30.81 -27.84 4.67
C THR A 13 -30.81 -27.77 3.14
N LEU A 14 -31.94 -27.55 2.51
CA LEU A 14 -32.06 -27.37 1.05
C LEU A 14 -31.58 -25.98 0.57
N LEU A 15 -31.69 -24.96 1.40
CA LEU A 15 -31.17 -23.61 1.08
C LEU A 15 -29.65 -23.51 1.23
N PHE A 16 -29.05 -24.29 2.14
CA PHE A 16 -27.60 -24.32 2.31
C PHE A 16 -26.87 -25.09 1.21
N SER A 17 -27.52 -26.10 0.60
CA SER A 17 -26.90 -26.90 -0.48
C SER A 17 -26.85 -26.17 -1.82
N SER A 18 -27.75 -25.23 -2.10
CA SER A 18 -27.78 -24.46 -3.35
C SER A 18 -26.78 -23.29 -3.37
N VAL A 19 -26.46 -22.71 -2.22
CA VAL A 19 -25.48 -21.62 -2.13
C VAL A 19 -24.04 -22.14 -2.23
N THR A 20 -23.76 -23.34 -1.71
CA THR A 20 -22.43 -23.96 -1.81
C THR A 20 -22.12 -24.48 -3.21
N MET A 21 -23.10 -24.91 -4.00
CA MET A 21 -22.88 -25.35 -5.39
C MET A 21 -22.61 -24.19 -6.36
N CYS A 22 -23.15 -22.99 -6.11
CA CYS A 22 -22.90 -21.83 -6.98
C CYS A 22 -21.51 -21.23 -6.74
N ALA A 23 -20.95 -21.36 -5.53
CA ALA A 23 -19.61 -20.88 -5.21
C ALA A 23 -18.49 -21.79 -5.77
N GLN A 24 -18.75 -23.11 -5.90
CA GLN A 24 -17.74 -24.06 -6.41
C GLN A 24 -17.65 -24.09 -7.94
N SER A 25 -18.72 -23.78 -8.67
CA SER A 25 -18.69 -23.78 -10.13
C SER A 25 -17.94 -22.59 -10.73
N ASN A 26 -17.85 -21.46 -10.01
CA ASN A 26 -17.10 -20.30 -10.47
C ASN A 26 -15.59 -20.38 -10.18
N TRP A 27 -15.16 -21.21 -9.23
CA TRP A 27 -13.74 -21.41 -8.91
C TRP A 27 -13.04 -22.34 -9.89
N THR A 28 -13.70 -23.35 -10.40
CA THR A 28 -13.13 -24.32 -11.34
C THR A 28 -13.03 -23.80 -12.78
N ALA A 29 -13.86 -22.82 -13.16
CA ALA A 29 -13.77 -22.17 -14.48
C ALA A 29 -12.62 -21.16 -14.56
N TYR A 30 -12.24 -20.53 -13.41
CA TYR A 30 -11.18 -19.51 -13.37
C TYR A 30 -9.75 -20.11 -13.39
N SER A 31 -9.60 -21.36 -12.98
CA SER A 31 -8.28 -22.01 -12.88
C SER A 31 -7.78 -22.70 -14.17
N ARG A 32 -8.59 -22.73 -15.26
CA ARG A 32 -8.24 -23.48 -16.47
C ARG A 32 -7.75 -22.67 -17.67
N THR A 33 -7.75 -21.34 -17.63
CA THR A 33 -7.51 -20.55 -18.84
C THR A 33 -6.14 -19.85 -18.92
N ASN A 34 -5.28 -19.86 -17.89
CA ASN A 34 -3.99 -19.17 -17.96
C ASN A 34 -2.82 -19.93 -17.30
N ALA A 35 -2.72 -21.24 -17.47
CA ALA A 35 -1.54 -21.99 -17.08
C ALA A 35 -0.77 -22.39 -18.33
N THR A 36 0.13 -21.56 -18.83
CA THR A 36 1.21 -21.98 -19.71
C THR A 36 2.34 -22.54 -18.84
N ARG A 37 2.59 -23.83 -19.00
CA ARG A 37 3.66 -24.57 -18.34
C ARG A 37 4.98 -24.19 -19.00
N ASP A 38 5.82 -23.45 -18.30
CA ASP A 38 7.23 -23.38 -18.62
C ASP A 38 8.00 -24.33 -17.70
N LEU A 39 8.82 -25.21 -18.28
CA LEU A 39 9.40 -26.40 -17.62
C LEU A 39 10.65 -26.09 -16.78
N ASN A 40 10.99 -24.82 -16.56
CA ASN A 40 12.10 -24.41 -15.74
C ASN A 40 11.69 -23.45 -14.64
N ASN A 41 11.06 -24.03 -13.60
CA ASN A 41 11.14 -23.57 -12.22
C ASN A 41 10.48 -22.23 -11.85
N THR A 42 9.73 -22.29 -10.75
CA THR A 42 9.14 -21.25 -9.91
C THR A 42 7.70 -20.85 -10.28
N TYR A 43 6.83 -21.11 -9.31
CA TYR A 43 5.46 -20.62 -9.28
C TYR A 43 5.45 -19.09 -9.28
N ILE A 44 5.15 -18.48 -10.42
CA ILE A 44 4.74 -17.09 -10.51
C ILE A 44 3.25 -17.07 -10.19
N GLU A 45 2.90 -16.61 -9.01
CA GLU A 45 1.53 -16.29 -8.66
C GLU A 45 1.12 -15.08 -9.51
N LEU A 46 0.45 -15.34 -10.63
CA LEU A 46 -0.05 -14.30 -11.53
C LEU A 46 -1.12 -13.49 -10.78
N MET A 47 -0.78 -12.26 -10.43
CA MET A 47 -1.75 -11.27 -10.00
C MET A 47 -2.80 -11.06 -11.11
N PRO A 48 -4.08 -10.83 -10.79
CA PRO A 48 -5.11 -10.64 -11.81
C PRO A 48 -4.79 -9.44 -12.68
N THR A 49 -4.63 -9.68 -13.96
CA THR A 49 -4.47 -8.66 -14.99
C THR A 49 -5.77 -7.88 -15.16
N SER A 50 -5.89 -6.72 -14.54
CA SER A 50 -6.79 -5.71 -15.07
C SER A 50 -6.12 -5.09 -16.31
N SER A 51 -6.88 -4.95 -17.37
CA SER A 51 -6.45 -4.53 -18.69
C SER A 51 -6.04 -3.04 -18.74
N ASN A 52 -4.95 -2.69 -18.10
CA ASN A 52 -4.11 -1.53 -18.35
C ASN A 52 -2.77 -1.77 -17.66
N SER A 53 -2.01 -2.70 -18.22
CA SER A 53 -0.76 -3.18 -17.65
C SER A 53 0.42 -2.38 -18.20
N ASN A 54 0.77 -1.26 -17.59
CA ASN A 54 2.16 -0.83 -17.50
C ASN A 54 2.76 -1.27 -16.15
N TYR A 55 2.37 -2.46 -15.69
CA TYR A 55 3.09 -3.13 -14.63
C TYR A 55 4.40 -3.63 -15.19
N SER A 56 5.48 -2.94 -14.93
CA SER A 56 6.74 -3.64 -15.00
C SER A 56 6.85 -4.51 -13.75
N ALA A 57 6.45 -5.78 -13.87
CA ALA A 57 6.74 -6.81 -12.88
C ALA A 57 8.26 -6.84 -12.56
N ASP A 58 9.07 -6.27 -13.43
CA ASP A 58 10.52 -6.11 -13.36
C ASP A 58 11.02 -4.83 -12.67
N LEU A 59 10.17 -3.85 -12.36
CA LEU A 59 10.63 -2.58 -11.79
C LEU A 59 11.49 -2.76 -10.53
N TYR A 60 11.22 -3.79 -9.76
CA TYR A 60 11.93 -4.15 -8.55
C TYR A 60 12.73 -5.46 -8.69
N ASN A 61 12.99 -5.93 -9.91
CA ASN A 61 13.70 -7.20 -10.20
C ASN A 61 13.14 -8.36 -9.36
N ASN A 62 11.81 -8.46 -9.24
CA ASN A 62 11.09 -9.41 -8.39
C ASN A 62 11.49 -9.38 -6.89
N MET A 63 12.22 -8.34 -6.46
CA MET A 63 12.65 -8.22 -5.06
C MET A 63 11.49 -7.86 -4.16
N TRP A 64 11.20 -8.72 -3.18
CA TRP A 64 10.25 -8.49 -2.11
C TRP A 64 10.92 -8.69 -0.76
N ASP A 65 11.47 -7.61 -0.19
CA ASP A 65 12.08 -7.63 1.14
C ASP A 65 11.13 -6.99 2.15
N ASN A 66 10.69 -7.76 3.13
CA ASN A 66 9.78 -7.30 4.18
C ASN A 66 10.48 -6.96 5.51
N THR A 67 11.82 -7.00 5.51
CA THR A 67 12.65 -6.79 6.71
C THR A 67 13.20 -5.36 6.76
N TRP A 68 13.77 -4.88 5.63
CA TRP A 68 14.45 -3.59 5.56
C TRP A 68 13.57 -2.51 4.95
N CYS A 69 13.60 -1.30 5.55
CA CYS A 69 12.89 -0.16 4.98
C CYS A 69 13.46 0.23 3.61
N HIS A 70 14.78 0.09 3.42
CA HIS A 70 15.51 0.52 2.21
C HIS A 70 16.41 -0.61 1.68
N PRO A 71 15.84 -1.66 1.04
CA PRO A 71 16.63 -2.80 0.56
C PRO A 71 17.31 -2.55 -0.80
N TYR A 72 16.98 -1.48 -1.53
CA TYR A 72 17.26 -1.31 -2.97
C TYR A 72 18.57 -0.58 -3.27
N LYS A 73 19.69 -0.96 -2.66
CA LYS A 73 20.98 -0.28 -2.83
C LYS A 73 21.52 -0.24 -4.25
N ASN A 74 21.17 -1.22 -5.08
CA ASN A 74 21.71 -1.40 -6.44
C ASN A 74 20.61 -1.48 -7.50
N LEU A 75 19.40 -1.00 -7.19
CA LEU A 75 18.31 -1.01 -8.15
C LEU A 75 18.38 0.27 -8.99
N GLU A 76 18.41 0.12 -10.31
CA GLU A 76 18.37 1.26 -11.21
C GLU A 76 16.94 1.81 -11.28
N VAL A 77 16.83 3.14 -11.14
CA VAL A 77 15.55 3.83 -11.33
C VAL A 77 15.37 4.06 -12.82
N PRO A 78 14.29 3.56 -13.43
CA PRO A 78 14.08 3.75 -14.87
C PRO A 78 13.86 5.23 -15.20
N LYS A 79 14.58 5.70 -16.23
CA LYS A 79 14.40 7.06 -16.76
C LYS A 79 13.08 7.14 -17.54
N ASN A 80 12.42 8.28 -17.46
CA ASN A 80 11.15 8.55 -18.14
C ASN A 80 10.02 7.54 -17.79
N TYR A 81 10.07 6.98 -16.57
CA TYR A 81 9.02 6.10 -16.10
C TYR A 81 7.76 6.91 -15.78
N GLU A 82 6.67 6.57 -16.44
CA GLU A 82 5.37 7.19 -16.23
C GLU A 82 4.60 6.44 -15.14
N ILE A 83 4.21 7.18 -14.10
CA ILE A 83 3.50 6.67 -12.93
C ILE A 83 2.06 7.16 -13.01
N ASN A 84 1.10 6.25 -13.11
CA ASN A 84 -0.31 6.58 -13.01
C ASN A 84 -0.67 6.89 -11.55
N LEU A 85 -1.23 8.06 -11.31
CA LEU A 85 -1.59 8.57 -9.99
C LEU A 85 -3.10 8.57 -9.74
N THR A 86 -3.92 8.16 -10.71
CA THR A 86 -5.37 8.11 -10.55
C THR A 86 -5.81 7.13 -9.44
N ASN A 87 -7.05 7.23 -9.00
CA ASN A 87 -7.62 6.40 -7.92
C ASN A 87 -6.83 6.48 -6.61
N PHE A 88 -6.33 7.66 -6.29
CA PHE A 88 -5.61 7.93 -5.06
C PHE A 88 -6.54 8.25 -3.89
N HIS A 89 -5.97 8.22 -2.69
CA HIS A 89 -6.56 8.77 -1.47
C HIS A 89 -5.47 9.51 -0.68
N MET A 90 -5.82 10.63 -0.06
CA MET A 90 -4.85 11.35 0.78
C MET A 90 -4.45 10.52 2.00
N PRO A 91 -3.14 10.53 2.40
CA PRO A 91 -2.64 9.67 3.47
C PRO A 91 -3.21 10.01 4.86
N ILE A 92 -3.66 11.25 5.05
CA ILE A 92 -4.29 11.75 6.28
C ILE A 92 -5.21 12.91 5.93
N LYS A 93 -6.21 13.22 6.77
CA LYS A 93 -7.22 14.29 6.49
C LYS A 93 -6.68 15.71 6.68
N HIS A 94 -5.49 15.89 7.22
CA HIS A 94 -4.91 17.21 7.39
C HIS A 94 -4.10 17.62 6.17
N ASN A 95 -4.19 18.91 5.81
CA ASN A 95 -3.55 19.48 4.63
C ASN A 95 -2.30 20.33 4.96
N VAL A 96 -1.93 20.47 6.23
CA VAL A 96 -0.82 21.32 6.65
C VAL A 96 0.49 20.53 6.65
N VAL A 97 1.38 20.86 5.72
CA VAL A 97 2.76 20.36 5.71
C VAL A 97 3.59 21.20 6.69
N THR A 98 4.07 20.57 7.75
CA THR A 98 4.87 21.21 8.81
C THR A 98 6.37 21.18 8.55
N SER A 99 6.83 20.27 7.69
CA SER A 99 8.21 20.17 7.26
C SER A 99 8.34 19.58 5.86
N ASN A 100 9.11 20.26 5.02
CA ASN A 100 9.26 19.92 3.61
C ASN A 100 10.36 18.88 3.37
N PHE A 101 10.28 18.25 2.18
CA PHE A 101 11.34 17.43 1.60
C PHE A 101 12.62 18.25 1.39
N GLY A 102 13.78 17.61 1.53
CA GLY A 102 15.08 18.20 1.22
C GLY A 102 16.00 18.38 2.43
N TYR A 103 17.09 19.12 2.23
CA TYR A 103 18.08 19.33 3.28
C TYR A 103 17.54 20.23 4.38
N ARG A 104 17.74 19.81 5.63
CA ARG A 104 17.35 20.54 6.85
C ARG A 104 18.60 21.06 7.57
N PRO A 105 18.98 22.33 7.40
CA PRO A 105 20.21 22.88 8.01
C PRO A 105 20.23 22.72 9.54
N ARG A 106 19.10 22.95 10.20
CA ARG A 106 18.98 22.80 11.66
C ARG A 106 19.35 21.42 12.20
N PHE A 107 19.17 20.37 11.37
CA PHE A 107 19.41 18.98 11.75
C PHE A 107 20.63 18.37 11.04
N GLY A 108 21.29 19.10 10.14
CA GLY A 108 22.43 18.63 9.36
C GLY A 108 22.16 17.40 8.50
N ARG A 109 20.92 17.20 8.05
CA ARG A 109 20.51 15.98 7.31
C ARG A 109 19.39 16.25 6.33
N ASN A 110 19.27 15.34 5.34
CA ASN A 110 18.15 15.32 4.42
C ASN A 110 16.87 14.77 5.08
N HIS A 111 15.75 15.31 4.64
CA HIS A 111 14.41 14.82 4.86
C HIS A 111 13.88 14.20 3.59
N TYR A 112 13.61 12.92 3.60
CA TYR A 112 13.24 12.15 2.41
C TYR A 112 11.73 12.07 2.18
N GLY A 113 10.95 12.86 2.91
CA GLY A 113 9.50 12.97 2.79
C GLY A 113 8.99 14.34 3.18
N VAL A 114 7.73 14.40 3.54
CA VAL A 114 7.09 15.55 4.17
C VAL A 114 6.54 15.15 5.53
N ASP A 115 6.53 16.10 6.47
CA ASP A 115 5.83 15.91 7.75
C ASP A 115 4.48 16.63 7.64
N ILE A 116 3.41 15.89 7.78
CA ILE A 116 2.03 16.42 7.70
C ILE A 116 1.48 16.49 9.11
N LYS A 117 0.89 17.64 9.47
CA LYS A 117 0.24 17.82 10.75
C LYS A 117 -0.75 16.69 11.01
N GLY A 118 -0.73 16.14 12.22
CA GLY A 118 -1.66 15.11 12.67
C GLY A 118 -1.67 15.05 14.18
N TYR A 119 -2.78 14.58 14.74
CA TYR A 119 -2.93 14.34 16.16
C TYR A 119 -2.80 12.85 16.45
N ILE A 120 -2.37 12.51 17.67
CA ILE A 120 -2.30 11.11 18.08
C ILE A 120 -3.69 10.47 17.95
N GLY A 121 -3.77 9.36 17.19
CA GLY A 121 -5.02 8.66 16.96
C GLY A 121 -5.72 9.02 15.64
N ASP A 122 -5.30 10.07 14.93
CA ASP A 122 -5.83 10.35 13.57
C ASP A 122 -5.56 9.19 12.65
N THR A 123 -6.56 8.82 11.84
CA THR A 123 -6.44 7.69 10.92
C THR A 123 -5.52 8.01 9.77
N ILE A 124 -4.59 7.08 9.48
CA ILE A 124 -3.70 7.09 8.32
C ILE A 124 -4.23 6.07 7.30
N TYR A 125 -4.29 6.48 6.04
CA TYR A 125 -4.88 5.73 4.94
C TYR A 125 -3.84 5.34 3.90
N ALA A 126 -4.07 4.21 3.21
CA ALA A 126 -3.30 3.82 2.03
C ALA A 126 -3.57 4.80 0.88
N THR A 127 -2.52 5.30 0.23
CA THR A 127 -2.66 6.28 -0.87
C THR A 127 -3.16 5.65 -2.16
N TRP A 128 -2.75 4.46 -2.49
CA TRP A 128 -3.22 3.65 -3.63
C TRP A 128 -3.41 2.20 -3.24
N ASP A 129 -4.05 1.44 -4.13
CA ASP A 129 -4.10 -0.01 -4.04
C ASP A 129 -2.68 -0.57 -3.98
N GLY A 130 -2.46 -1.56 -3.12
CA GLY A 130 -1.12 -2.14 -2.98
C GLY A 130 -1.04 -3.23 -1.92
N LYS A 131 0.19 -3.51 -1.50
CA LYS A 131 0.50 -4.55 -0.51
C LYS A 131 1.48 -4.03 0.53
N ALA A 132 1.21 -4.32 1.80
CA ALA A 132 2.09 -3.93 2.90
C ALA A 132 3.39 -4.75 2.86
N ARG A 133 4.49 -4.09 2.47
CA ARG A 133 5.80 -4.72 2.38
C ARG A 133 6.48 -4.78 3.74
N VAL A 134 6.46 -3.68 4.49
CA VAL A 134 7.05 -3.61 5.83
C VAL A 134 6.02 -3.11 6.83
N VAL A 135 5.91 -3.80 7.96
CA VAL A 135 5.13 -3.38 9.14
C VAL A 135 5.99 -3.70 10.35
N LYS A 136 6.67 -2.70 10.92
CA LYS A 136 7.60 -2.91 12.03
C LYS A 136 7.75 -1.69 12.94
N ASN A 137 8.48 -1.87 14.03
CA ASN A 137 8.98 -0.77 14.87
C ASN A 137 10.46 -0.49 14.53
N ASP A 138 10.77 0.77 14.20
CA ASP A 138 12.11 1.30 13.99
C ASP A 138 12.35 2.46 14.97
N PRO A 139 12.68 2.18 16.23
CA PRO A 139 12.69 3.19 17.29
C PRO A 139 13.75 4.28 17.10
N SER A 140 14.81 4.02 16.36
CA SER A 140 15.89 4.99 16.05
C SER A 140 15.61 5.83 14.81
N GLY A 141 14.56 5.54 14.07
CA GLY A 141 14.18 6.19 12.81
C GLY A 141 12.69 6.47 12.73
N TYR A 142 11.98 5.70 11.92
CA TYR A 142 10.57 5.89 11.59
C TYR A 142 9.57 5.61 12.74
N GLY A 143 9.99 5.00 13.85
CA GLY A 143 9.08 4.51 14.88
C GLY A 143 8.22 3.35 14.38
N LEU A 144 6.96 3.30 14.74
CA LEU A 144 6.01 2.38 14.13
C LEU A 144 5.77 2.83 12.68
N VAL A 145 6.14 1.97 11.73
CA VAL A 145 6.17 2.28 10.31
C VAL A 145 5.43 1.23 9.49
N VAL A 146 4.68 1.70 8.49
CA VAL A 146 4.12 0.89 7.41
C VAL A 146 4.73 1.36 6.09
N ILE A 147 5.16 0.43 5.25
CA ILE A 147 5.60 0.68 3.88
C ILE A 147 4.70 -0.13 2.96
N LEU A 148 4.03 0.57 2.05
CA LEU A 148 3.19 -0.04 1.02
C LEU A 148 3.94 0.00 -0.32
N ARG A 149 3.91 -1.11 -1.06
CA ARG A 149 4.22 -1.13 -2.48
C ARG A 149 2.91 -1.12 -3.25
N HIS A 150 2.79 -0.14 -4.13
CA HIS A 150 1.58 0.10 -4.90
C HIS A 150 1.65 -0.49 -6.30
N ASN A 151 0.47 -0.69 -6.83
CA ASN A 151 0.32 -1.22 -8.17
C ASN A 151 0.90 -0.30 -9.27
N ASN A 152 1.00 1.00 -9.04
CA ASN A 152 1.60 1.96 -9.98
C ASN A 152 3.14 2.03 -9.92
N GLY A 153 3.80 1.17 -9.16
CA GLY A 153 5.25 1.10 -9.01
C GLY A 153 5.83 1.95 -7.90
N LEU A 154 5.07 2.83 -7.26
CA LEU A 154 5.54 3.59 -6.11
C LEU A 154 5.58 2.73 -4.84
N GLU A 155 6.48 3.08 -3.94
CA GLU A 155 6.36 2.77 -2.51
C GLU A 155 6.03 4.03 -1.72
N THR A 156 5.17 3.88 -0.72
CA THR A 156 4.89 4.94 0.25
C THR A 156 5.27 4.49 1.65
N ILE A 157 5.85 5.41 2.43
CA ILE A 157 6.28 5.17 3.81
C ILE A 157 5.45 6.05 4.72
N TYR A 158 4.90 5.45 5.77
CA TYR A 158 4.08 6.10 6.78
C TYR A 158 4.74 5.89 8.13
N GLY A 159 5.42 6.92 8.64
CA GLY A 159 6.19 6.87 9.87
C GLY A 159 5.50 7.51 11.08
N HIS A 160 6.12 7.34 12.25
CA HIS A 160 5.77 7.90 13.54
C HIS A 160 4.39 7.52 14.06
N MET A 161 3.83 6.39 13.58
CA MET A 161 2.52 5.91 14.00
C MET A 161 2.45 5.61 15.50
N SER A 162 1.25 5.70 16.08
CA SER A 162 0.94 5.17 17.42
C SER A 162 0.45 3.73 17.37
N LYS A 163 -0.14 3.32 16.23
CA LYS A 163 -0.64 1.96 16.01
C LYS A 163 -0.62 1.60 14.52
N GLN A 164 -0.25 0.38 14.21
CA GLN A 164 -0.36 -0.24 12.90
C GLN A 164 -1.64 -1.08 12.86
N LEU A 165 -2.43 -0.96 11.79
CA LEU A 165 -3.71 -1.66 11.63
C LEU A 165 -3.64 -2.78 10.59
N VAL A 166 -2.53 -2.89 9.87
CA VAL A 166 -2.29 -3.90 8.84
C VAL A 166 -1.14 -4.83 9.23
N LYS A 167 -1.05 -5.96 8.55
CA LYS A 167 0.04 -6.95 8.71
C LYS A 167 0.91 -6.97 7.46
N VAL A 168 2.15 -7.46 7.62
CA VAL A 168 3.06 -7.73 6.47
C VAL A 168 2.36 -8.65 5.48
N ASN A 169 2.52 -8.35 4.21
CA ASN A 169 1.90 -9.02 3.07
C ASN A 169 0.37 -8.82 2.91
N GLN A 170 -0.27 -8.02 3.76
CA GLN A 170 -1.68 -7.68 3.58
C GLN A 170 -1.86 -6.80 2.35
N THR A 171 -2.82 -7.16 1.48
CA THR A 171 -3.29 -6.30 0.40
C THR A 171 -4.23 -5.24 0.96
N VAL A 172 -4.10 -4.01 0.47
CA VAL A 172 -4.91 -2.86 0.88
C VAL A 172 -5.44 -2.12 -0.33
N LYS A 173 -6.57 -1.45 -0.16
CA LYS A 173 -7.17 -0.56 -1.15
C LYS A 173 -6.86 0.91 -0.83
N ALA A 174 -6.86 1.76 -1.85
CA ALA A 174 -6.82 3.21 -1.66
C ALA A 174 -7.90 3.64 -0.67
N GLY A 175 -7.54 4.46 0.34
CA GLY A 175 -8.45 4.88 1.40
C GLY A 175 -8.68 3.85 2.51
N GLU A 176 -8.07 2.67 2.47
CA GLU A 176 -8.15 1.71 3.57
C GLU A 176 -7.32 2.20 4.77
N PRO A 177 -7.85 2.16 6.01
CA PRO A 177 -7.11 2.50 7.22
C PRO A 177 -5.93 1.54 7.45
N ILE A 178 -4.70 2.08 7.51
CA ILE A 178 -3.47 1.28 7.69
C ILE A 178 -2.78 1.51 9.03
N GLY A 179 -3.14 2.60 9.74
CA GLY A 179 -2.57 2.91 11.04
C GLY A 179 -3.16 4.17 11.66
N LEU A 180 -2.64 4.52 12.82
CA LEU A 180 -3.00 5.73 13.54
C LEU A 180 -1.76 6.63 13.70
N CYS A 181 -1.94 7.93 13.48
CA CYS A 181 -0.92 8.94 13.69
C CYS A 181 -0.42 8.92 15.14
N GLY A 182 0.85 9.23 15.33
CA GLY A 182 1.49 9.18 16.64
C GLY A 182 2.69 10.11 16.76
N ASN A 183 3.62 9.72 17.64
CA ASN A 183 4.87 10.44 17.91
C ASN A 183 5.98 9.44 18.29
N THR A 184 6.03 8.28 17.61
CA THR A 184 7.02 7.23 17.89
C THR A 184 8.30 7.41 17.08
N GLY A 185 9.39 6.75 17.50
CA GLY A 185 10.67 6.85 16.82
C GLY A 185 11.32 8.23 16.97
N ARG A 186 12.04 8.68 15.93
CA ARG A 186 12.77 9.95 15.94
C ARG A 186 11.88 11.13 15.57
N SER A 187 10.91 11.44 16.42
CA SER A 187 9.94 12.51 16.26
C SER A 187 9.95 13.48 17.44
N CYS A 188 9.70 14.77 17.18
CA CYS A 188 9.64 15.83 18.20
C CYS A 188 8.22 16.26 18.53
N GLY A 189 7.20 15.69 17.89
CA GLY A 189 5.80 16.05 18.09
C GLY A 189 4.89 15.21 17.18
N SER A 190 3.60 15.18 17.47
CA SER A 190 2.65 14.37 16.69
C SER A 190 2.53 14.85 15.25
N HIS A 191 2.82 13.97 14.29
CA HIS A 191 2.67 14.20 12.85
C HIS A 191 2.73 12.87 12.09
N LEU A 192 2.32 12.87 10.83
CA LEU A 192 2.61 11.82 9.87
C LEU A 192 3.87 12.18 9.09
N HIS A 193 4.93 11.38 9.21
CA HIS A 193 6.03 11.41 8.25
C HIS A 193 5.64 10.57 7.03
N PHE A 194 5.61 11.21 5.84
CA PHE A 194 5.13 10.60 4.60
C PHE A 194 6.17 10.70 3.49
N GLU A 195 6.55 9.56 2.90
CA GLU A 195 7.46 9.50 1.77
C GLU A 195 6.82 8.84 0.55
N THR A 196 7.27 9.27 -0.64
CA THR A 196 7.03 8.58 -1.91
C THR A 196 8.36 8.15 -2.51
N ARG A 197 8.46 6.91 -2.97
CA ARG A 197 9.70 6.34 -3.50
C ARG A 197 9.45 5.55 -4.78
N LEU A 198 10.41 5.61 -5.70
CA LEU A 198 10.48 4.76 -6.88
C LEU A 198 11.79 3.98 -6.82
N CYS A 199 11.77 2.65 -6.79
CA CYS A 199 12.95 1.79 -6.68
C CYS A 199 13.90 2.21 -5.54
N GLY A 200 13.34 2.70 -4.42
CA GLY A 200 14.10 3.20 -3.27
C GLY A 200 14.53 4.67 -3.36
N LEU A 201 14.54 5.28 -4.54
CA LEU A 201 14.81 6.70 -4.70
C LEU A 201 13.63 7.52 -4.14
N ALA A 202 13.92 8.43 -3.21
CA ALA A 202 12.91 9.32 -2.65
C ALA A 202 12.52 10.41 -3.67
N ILE A 203 11.23 10.56 -3.87
CA ILE A 203 10.61 11.62 -4.67
C ILE A 203 9.96 12.61 -3.70
N ASP A 204 10.12 13.92 -3.93
CA ASP A 204 9.41 14.93 -3.14
C ASP A 204 7.88 14.72 -3.28
N PRO A 205 7.17 14.40 -2.18
CA PRO A 205 5.74 14.14 -2.25
C PRO A 205 4.93 15.32 -2.82
N ARG A 206 5.43 16.56 -2.72
CA ARG A 206 4.77 17.76 -3.27
C ARG A 206 4.79 17.84 -4.80
N LYS A 207 5.61 17.01 -5.47
CA LYS A 207 5.56 16.85 -6.94
C LYS A 207 4.42 15.96 -7.39
N ILE A 208 3.84 15.19 -6.46
CA ILE A 208 2.77 14.24 -6.70
C ILE A 208 1.46 14.75 -6.10
N PHE A 209 1.50 15.24 -4.85
CA PHE A 209 0.33 15.69 -4.10
C PHE A 209 0.25 17.21 -4.00
N ASP A 210 -0.93 17.73 -4.20
CA ASP A 210 -1.35 19.07 -3.79
C ASP A 210 -1.98 18.99 -2.40
N PHE A 211 -1.16 19.21 -1.37
CA PHE A 211 -1.65 19.11 0.00
C PHE A 211 -2.61 20.24 0.36
N GLU A 212 -2.53 21.40 -0.29
CA GLU A 212 -3.41 22.53 -0.01
C GLU A 212 -4.86 22.21 -0.43
N HIS A 213 -5.02 21.66 -1.63
CA HIS A 213 -6.32 21.29 -2.18
C HIS A 213 -6.72 19.85 -1.89
N MET A 214 -5.87 19.06 -1.20
CA MET A 214 -6.10 17.64 -0.87
C MET A 214 -6.29 16.77 -2.13
N ASP A 215 -5.48 17.02 -3.16
CA ASP A 215 -5.57 16.41 -4.48
C ASP A 215 -4.18 15.98 -4.97
N ILE A 216 -4.09 15.45 -6.18
CA ILE A 216 -2.84 15.19 -6.91
C ILE A 216 -2.54 16.35 -7.88
N GLN A 217 -1.24 16.55 -8.17
CA GLN A 217 -0.80 17.60 -9.10
C GLN A 217 -1.22 17.32 -10.55
N SER A 218 -1.34 16.05 -10.93
CA SER A 218 -1.78 15.56 -12.24
C SER A 218 -2.06 14.07 -12.19
N ASP A 219 -2.79 13.53 -13.18
CA ASP A 219 -3.13 12.11 -13.27
C ASP A 219 -1.89 11.21 -13.47
N ASN A 220 -0.79 11.75 -13.97
CA ASN A 220 0.47 11.03 -14.20
C ASN A 220 1.68 11.85 -13.72
N TYR A 221 2.69 11.15 -13.22
CA TYR A 221 4.01 11.72 -12.91
C TYR A 221 5.08 11.03 -13.75
N ILE A 222 5.92 11.82 -14.44
CA ILE A 222 7.06 11.29 -15.20
C ILE A 222 8.33 11.53 -14.41
N HIS A 223 8.97 10.43 -13.99
CA HIS A 223 10.31 10.48 -13.40
C HIS A 223 11.36 10.69 -14.51
N LYS A 224 12.08 11.82 -14.43
CA LYS A 224 13.13 12.21 -15.39
C LYS A 224 14.53 11.88 -14.90
#